data_cbea00700c46601a37fb3896dd2721d3
#
_entry.id   cbea00700c46601a37fb3896dd2721d3
#
_cell.length_a   1.000
_cell.length_b   1.000
_cell.length_c   1.000
_cell.angle_alpha   90.00
_cell.angle_beta   90.00
_cell.angle_gamma   90.00
#
_symmetry.space_group_name_H-M   'P 1'
#
loop_
_entity.id
_entity.type
_entity.pdbx_description
1 polymer ?
#
loop_
_entity_poly.entity_id
_entity_poly.type
_entity_poly.pdbx_seq_one_letter_code
_entity_poly.pdbx_strand_id
1 'polypeptide(L)'
;QMCIRDRDDLMRLFGGERVTTIMNTLRTPEDMPIESKMISNVIESSQKRVESRNFSVRKSVLSFDDVMNRQRELIYKQRDQVLDGENLKPVILKMLDECIAESIDFYCPKALSHSDWNIAGLREKFLGWLTTPEDFADGFDREDAKEELIERGHKLYDEREELMGVDENGVPIMRALERMVLLKMVDSKWMDHIDDMDQLRQGIGLQAYGQRDPLVEYKMVGYDMFGAMTSAIAADTVRMLFHVQLEQKVEREQVAKVTGTNKDDTAAHEPKKRQEKKVYPNGPCPCGSGKKYKQCCGRK
;
A
#
# COMPACT_ATOMS: atom_id res chain seq x y z
N GLN A 1 4.15 49.17 9.36
CA GLN A 1 2.72 49.37 9.11
C GLN A 1 2.43 48.83 7.71
N MET A 2 1.61 47.80 7.61
CA MET A 2 1.15 47.29 6.30
C MET A 2 -0.05 48.19 5.90
N CYS A 3 0.07 48.82 4.75
CA CYS A 3 -1.07 49.53 4.15
C CYS A 3 -2.01 48.46 3.53
N ILE A 4 -3.19 48.32 4.07
CA ILE A 4 -4.25 47.47 3.52
C ILE A 4 -5.14 48.32 2.61
N ARG A 5 -5.27 47.91 1.35
CA ARG A 5 -6.20 48.54 0.41
C ARG A 5 -7.63 48.10 0.72
N ASP A 6 -8.60 49.00 0.50
CA ASP A 6 -10.03 48.70 0.60
C ASP A 6 -10.52 47.59 -0.31
N ARG A 7 -9.79 47.30 -1.41
CA ARG A 7 -10.01 46.19 -2.36
C ARG A 7 -9.23 44.94 -2.04
N ASP A 8 -8.54 44.89 -0.90
CA ASP A 8 -7.88 43.67 -0.45
C ASP A 8 -8.92 42.55 -0.17
N ASP A 9 -8.58 41.31 -0.51
CA ASP A 9 -9.48 40.18 -0.33
C ASP A 9 -9.92 40.00 1.14
N LEU A 10 -9.11 40.38 2.11
CA LEU A 10 -9.47 40.42 3.51
C LEU A 10 -10.63 41.37 3.77
N MET A 11 -10.58 42.55 3.19
CA MET A 11 -11.62 43.56 3.34
C MET A 11 -12.88 43.22 2.54
N ARG A 12 -12.71 42.62 1.35
CA ARG A 12 -13.82 42.18 0.51
C ARG A 12 -14.62 41.05 1.15
N LEU A 13 -13.94 40.05 1.73
CA LEU A 13 -14.56 38.84 2.29
C LEU A 13 -15.05 39.02 3.74
N PHE A 14 -14.36 39.82 4.53
CA PHE A 14 -14.60 39.95 5.97
C PHE A 14 -14.95 41.34 6.46
N GLY A 15 -14.66 42.40 5.67
CA GLY A 15 -14.98 43.77 6.01
C GLY A 15 -16.46 44.14 5.82
N GLY A 16 -17.14 43.43 4.92
CA GLY A 16 -18.55 43.55 4.65
C GLY A 16 -18.97 44.93 4.13
N GLU A 17 -20.26 45.07 3.83
CA GLU A 17 -20.87 46.32 3.33
C GLU A 17 -20.67 47.55 4.25
N ARG A 18 -20.46 47.31 5.58
CA ARG A 18 -20.23 48.35 6.57
C ARG A 18 -18.96 49.17 6.31
N VAL A 19 -17.86 48.49 5.92
CA VAL A 19 -16.60 49.16 5.61
C VAL A 19 -16.73 49.95 4.34
N THR A 20 -17.36 49.38 3.30
CA THR A 20 -17.63 50.07 2.04
C THR A 20 -18.52 51.29 2.24
N THR A 21 -19.54 51.18 3.09
CA THR A 21 -20.43 52.29 3.43
C THR A 21 -19.68 53.42 4.18
N ILE A 22 -18.81 53.05 5.15
CA ILE A 22 -17.98 54.01 5.90
C ILE A 22 -17.02 54.73 4.94
N MET A 23 -16.33 53.97 4.06
CA MET A 23 -15.41 54.57 3.09
C MET A 23 -16.10 55.49 2.11
N ASN A 24 -17.27 55.11 1.60
CA ASN A 24 -18.08 55.94 0.72
C ASN A 24 -18.59 57.22 1.43
N THR A 25 -18.89 57.15 2.73
CA THR A 25 -19.37 58.29 3.54
C THR A 25 -18.24 59.28 3.83
N LEU A 26 -17.01 58.81 3.99
CA LEU A 26 -15.83 59.65 4.29
C LEU A 26 -15.33 60.42 3.07
N ARG A 27 -15.78 60.10 1.84
CA ARG A 27 -15.40 60.79 0.56
C ARG A 27 -13.90 61.08 0.46
N THR A 28 -13.06 60.20 1.01
CA THR A 28 -11.61 60.37 1.00
C THR A 28 -11.05 60.09 -0.42
N PRO A 29 -10.04 60.88 -0.88
CA PRO A 29 -9.34 60.57 -2.12
C PRO A 29 -8.69 59.16 -2.04
N GLU A 30 -8.65 58.44 -3.17
CA GLU A 30 -8.18 57.04 -3.24
C GLU A 30 -6.72 56.83 -2.75
N ASP A 31 -5.90 57.89 -2.76
CA ASP A 31 -4.48 57.82 -2.39
C ASP A 31 -4.19 58.35 -0.96
N MET A 32 -5.20 58.70 -0.18
CA MET A 32 -4.99 59.27 1.16
C MET A 32 -4.99 58.18 2.24
N PRO A 33 -3.92 58.03 3.05
CA PRO A 33 -3.92 57.09 4.15
C PRO A 33 -4.94 57.48 5.23
N ILE A 34 -5.83 56.57 5.57
CA ILE A 34 -6.87 56.80 6.59
C ILE A 34 -6.40 56.24 7.92
N GLU A 35 -6.11 57.09 8.87
CA GLU A 35 -5.81 56.72 10.26
C GLU A 35 -7.09 56.90 11.11
N SER A 36 -7.88 55.86 11.21
CA SER A 36 -9.08 55.82 12.04
C SER A 36 -9.09 54.63 12.94
N LYS A 37 -9.25 54.84 14.26
CA LYS A 37 -9.34 53.80 15.27
C LYS A 37 -10.48 52.79 14.95
N MET A 38 -11.56 53.27 14.34
CA MET A 38 -12.70 52.45 13.93
C MET A 38 -12.30 51.48 12.81
N ILE A 39 -11.59 51.98 11.79
CA ILE A 39 -11.12 51.14 10.66
C ILE A 39 -10.07 50.14 11.14
N SER A 40 -9.15 50.55 12.02
CA SER A 40 -8.16 49.65 12.62
C SER A 40 -8.83 48.49 13.39
N ASN A 41 -9.86 48.77 14.17
CA ASN A 41 -10.64 47.77 14.88
C ASN A 41 -11.37 46.79 13.94
N VAL A 42 -11.90 47.26 12.80
CA VAL A 42 -12.55 46.43 11.79
C VAL A 42 -11.52 45.49 11.12
N ILE A 43 -10.35 46.04 10.78
CA ILE A 43 -9.27 45.26 10.20
C ILE A 43 -8.81 44.16 11.21
N GLU A 44 -8.57 44.53 12.45
CA GLU A 44 -8.17 43.57 13.51
C GLU A 44 -9.21 42.50 13.71
N SER A 45 -10.50 42.85 13.75
CA SER A 45 -11.58 41.86 13.90
C SER A 45 -11.68 40.92 12.69
N SER A 46 -11.44 41.43 11.48
CA SER A 46 -11.42 40.66 10.24
C SER A 46 -10.23 39.69 10.22
N GLN A 47 -9.06 40.14 10.62
CA GLN A 47 -7.86 39.30 10.79
C GLN A 47 -8.11 38.19 11.78
N LYS A 48 -8.64 38.51 12.98
CA LYS A 48 -9.00 37.52 14.00
C LYS A 48 -9.99 36.46 13.49
N ARG A 49 -10.95 36.85 12.67
CA ARG A 49 -11.88 35.88 12.03
C ARG A 49 -11.17 34.93 11.07
N VAL A 50 -10.28 35.45 10.22
CA VAL A 50 -9.48 34.63 9.30
C VAL A 50 -8.59 33.68 10.08
N GLU A 51 -7.88 34.19 11.09
CA GLU A 51 -7.04 33.34 11.96
C GLU A 51 -7.84 32.26 12.66
N SER A 52 -9.00 32.60 13.24
CA SER A 52 -9.88 31.62 13.90
C SER A 52 -10.38 30.55 12.93
N ARG A 53 -10.74 30.94 11.71
CA ARG A 53 -11.15 29.99 10.67
C ARG A 53 -10.00 29.08 10.26
N ASN A 54 -8.83 29.66 9.99
CA ASN A 54 -7.64 28.90 9.60
C ASN A 54 -7.18 27.96 10.73
N PHE A 55 -7.27 28.43 11.99
CA PHE A 55 -7.00 27.60 13.16
C PHE A 55 -7.96 26.42 13.26
N SER A 56 -9.27 26.66 13.07
CA SER A 56 -10.28 25.59 13.10
C SER A 56 -10.04 24.55 12.00
N VAL A 57 -9.72 25.00 10.78
CA VAL A 57 -9.41 24.10 9.67
C VAL A 57 -8.16 23.26 9.99
N ARG A 58 -7.06 23.91 10.44
CA ARG A 58 -5.84 23.19 10.83
C ARG A 58 -6.08 22.20 11.96
N LYS A 59 -6.83 22.60 12.99
CA LYS A 59 -7.20 21.72 14.11
C LYS A 59 -7.99 20.51 13.62
N SER A 60 -8.93 20.71 12.72
CA SER A 60 -9.70 19.61 12.13
C SER A 60 -8.79 18.65 11.37
N VAL A 61 -7.91 19.13 10.48
CA VAL A 61 -6.96 18.31 9.74
C VAL A 61 -6.09 17.48 10.69
N LEU A 62 -5.50 18.13 11.71
CA LEU A 62 -4.68 17.43 12.71
C LEU A 62 -5.45 16.34 13.45
N SER A 63 -6.74 16.56 13.72
CA SER A 63 -7.56 15.56 14.41
C SER A 63 -7.83 14.32 13.58
N PHE A 64 -7.90 14.44 12.25
CA PHE A 64 -7.97 13.31 11.33
C PHE A 64 -6.61 12.61 11.20
N ASP A 65 -5.53 13.38 11.07
CA ASP A 65 -4.18 12.84 10.95
C ASP A 65 -3.74 12.08 12.21
N ASP A 66 -4.20 12.49 13.40
CA ASP A 66 -3.89 11.82 14.68
C ASP A 66 -4.37 10.35 14.70
N VAL A 67 -5.51 10.06 14.06
CA VAL A 67 -6.03 8.68 13.94
C VAL A 67 -5.06 7.83 13.13
N MET A 68 -4.65 8.31 11.96
CA MET A 68 -3.71 7.60 11.08
C MET A 68 -2.33 7.46 11.73
N ASN A 69 -1.87 8.46 12.46
CA ASN A 69 -0.58 8.39 13.14
C ASN A 69 -0.55 7.30 14.21
N ARG A 70 -1.62 7.16 15.01
CA ARG A 70 -1.71 6.09 16.01
C ARG A 70 -1.69 4.70 15.37
N GLN A 71 -2.43 4.51 14.28
CA GLN A 71 -2.43 3.24 13.54
C GLN A 71 -1.04 2.96 12.95
N ARG A 72 -0.37 3.99 12.40
CA ARG A 72 1.00 3.88 11.87
C ARG A 72 2.00 3.47 12.94
N GLU A 73 1.94 4.07 14.13
CA GLU A 73 2.81 3.70 15.25
C GLU A 73 2.67 2.23 15.64
N LEU A 74 1.42 1.72 15.66
CA LEU A 74 1.16 0.31 15.96
C LEU A 74 1.77 -0.62 14.91
N ILE A 75 1.53 -0.35 13.63
CA ILE A 75 2.05 -1.15 12.52
C ILE A 75 3.57 -1.11 12.46
N TYR A 76 4.18 0.06 12.62
CA TYR A 76 5.63 0.19 12.58
C TYR A 76 6.29 -0.50 13.77
N LYS A 77 5.71 -0.44 14.95
CA LYS A 77 6.19 -1.19 16.11
C LYS A 77 6.15 -2.70 15.87
N GLN A 78 5.08 -3.23 15.29
CA GLN A 78 4.99 -4.64 14.92
C GLN A 78 6.03 -5.01 13.85
N ARG A 79 6.21 -4.15 12.86
CA ARG A 79 7.21 -4.33 11.79
C ARG A 79 8.64 -4.36 12.34
N ASP A 80 8.97 -3.47 13.26
CA ASP A 80 10.28 -3.42 13.91
C ASP A 80 10.56 -4.71 14.70
N GLN A 81 9.60 -5.23 15.45
CA GLN A 81 9.72 -6.53 16.15
C GLN A 81 10.05 -7.68 15.18
N VAL A 82 9.42 -7.69 14.01
CA VAL A 82 9.70 -8.70 12.97
C VAL A 82 11.10 -8.53 12.39
N LEU A 83 11.58 -7.29 12.22
CA LEU A 83 12.91 -6.98 11.69
C LEU A 83 14.03 -7.29 12.69
N ASP A 84 13.78 -7.07 13.99
CA ASP A 84 14.76 -7.32 15.06
C ASP A 84 15.09 -8.80 15.25
N GLY A 85 14.42 -9.70 14.51
CA GLY A 85 14.79 -11.10 14.44
C GLY A 85 14.22 -11.97 15.58
N GLU A 86 13.16 -11.53 16.24
CA GLU A 86 12.42 -12.35 17.19
C GLU A 86 11.93 -13.67 16.56
N ASN A 87 11.80 -14.71 17.38
CA ASN A 87 11.21 -15.96 16.95
C ASN A 87 9.72 -15.75 16.66
N LEU A 88 9.35 -15.78 15.37
CA LEU A 88 7.98 -15.52 14.92
C LEU A 88 7.06 -16.73 15.05
N LYS A 89 7.56 -17.95 15.31
CA LYS A 89 6.73 -19.16 15.42
C LYS A 89 5.53 -18.98 16.33
N PRO A 90 5.66 -18.47 17.58
CA PRO A 90 4.50 -18.31 18.46
C PRO A 90 3.48 -17.29 17.90
N VAL A 91 3.95 -16.27 17.18
CA VAL A 91 3.09 -15.25 16.57
C VAL A 91 2.30 -15.85 15.41
N ILE A 92 2.96 -16.63 14.56
CA ILE A 92 2.32 -17.29 13.41
C ILE A 92 1.31 -18.35 13.88
N LEU A 93 1.64 -19.16 14.88
CA LEU A 93 0.70 -20.14 15.45
C LEU A 93 -0.52 -19.44 16.06
N LYS A 94 -0.32 -18.34 16.77
CA LYS A 94 -1.43 -17.54 17.29
C LYS A 94 -2.31 -16.96 16.17
N MET A 95 -1.71 -16.45 15.08
CA MET A 95 -2.47 -16.00 13.90
C MET A 95 -3.28 -17.14 13.26
N LEU A 96 -2.73 -18.34 13.23
CA LEU A 96 -3.43 -19.54 12.75
C LEU A 96 -4.65 -19.85 13.63
N ASP A 97 -4.46 -19.87 14.95
CA ASP A 97 -5.52 -20.15 15.92
C ASP A 97 -6.65 -19.10 15.84
N GLU A 98 -6.30 -17.83 15.73
CA GLU A 98 -7.25 -16.72 15.54
C GLU A 98 -8.00 -16.85 14.22
N CYS A 99 -7.31 -17.17 13.12
CA CYS A 99 -7.92 -17.40 11.81
C CYS A 99 -8.92 -18.55 11.80
N ILE A 100 -8.59 -19.67 12.48
CA ILE A 100 -9.48 -20.81 12.65
C ILE A 100 -10.70 -20.40 13.50
N ALA A 101 -10.48 -19.74 14.63
CA ALA A 101 -11.54 -19.29 15.52
C ALA A 101 -12.52 -18.34 14.84
N GLU A 102 -12.00 -17.30 14.13
CA GLU A 102 -12.85 -16.37 13.37
C GLU A 102 -13.63 -17.08 12.26
N SER A 103 -13.02 -18.09 11.63
CA SER A 103 -13.71 -18.85 10.58
C SER A 103 -14.84 -19.68 11.12
N ILE A 104 -14.63 -20.33 12.26
CA ILE A 104 -15.69 -21.09 12.95
C ILE A 104 -16.78 -20.16 13.45
N ASP A 105 -16.45 -18.98 13.99
CA ASP A 105 -17.42 -17.99 14.42
C ASP A 105 -18.27 -17.48 13.24
N PHE A 106 -17.67 -17.34 12.06
CA PHE A 106 -18.37 -16.89 10.85
C PHE A 106 -19.27 -17.96 10.25
N TYR A 107 -18.77 -19.19 10.07
CA TYR A 107 -19.53 -20.26 9.40
C TYR A 107 -20.45 -21.03 10.34
N CYS A 108 -20.11 -21.09 11.62
CA CYS A 108 -20.83 -21.80 12.67
C CYS A 108 -21.12 -20.89 13.87
N PRO A 109 -21.90 -19.79 13.70
CA PRO A 109 -22.15 -18.83 14.77
C PRO A 109 -22.95 -19.48 15.91
N LYS A 110 -22.59 -19.16 17.16
CA LYS A 110 -23.27 -19.67 18.38
C LYS A 110 -24.76 -19.35 18.46
N ALA A 111 -25.19 -18.30 17.78
CA ALA A 111 -26.58 -17.85 17.78
C ALA A 111 -27.49 -18.70 16.89
N LEU A 112 -26.93 -19.48 15.97
CA LEU A 112 -27.69 -20.33 15.04
C LEU A 112 -27.73 -21.77 15.50
N SER A 113 -28.78 -22.48 15.07
CA SER A 113 -28.88 -23.93 15.25
C SER A 113 -27.84 -24.64 14.36
N HIS A 114 -27.41 -25.82 14.81
CA HIS A 114 -26.47 -26.67 14.07
C HIS A 114 -26.93 -26.93 12.62
N SER A 115 -28.21 -27.07 12.37
CA SER A 115 -28.78 -27.26 11.03
C SER A 115 -28.60 -26.07 10.08
N ASP A 116 -28.35 -24.89 10.64
CA ASP A 116 -28.24 -23.63 9.90
C ASP A 116 -26.80 -23.19 9.69
N TRP A 117 -25.85 -24.00 10.17
CA TRP A 117 -24.42 -23.74 10.00
C TRP A 117 -23.98 -24.00 8.56
N ASN A 118 -23.11 -23.11 8.05
CA ASN A 118 -22.53 -23.28 6.71
C ASN A 118 -21.26 -24.15 6.76
N ILE A 119 -21.44 -25.42 7.05
CA ILE A 119 -20.35 -26.40 7.18
C ILE A 119 -19.60 -26.55 5.86
N ALA A 120 -20.32 -26.49 4.73
CA ALA A 120 -19.70 -26.57 3.40
C ALA A 120 -18.72 -25.41 3.16
N GLY A 121 -19.07 -24.21 3.56
CA GLY A 121 -18.21 -23.03 3.46
C GLY A 121 -16.99 -23.13 4.37
N LEU A 122 -17.14 -23.63 5.61
CA LEU A 122 -16.02 -23.86 6.51
C LEU A 122 -15.03 -24.87 5.92
N ARG A 123 -15.55 -25.96 5.38
CA ARG A 123 -14.76 -27.01 4.74
C ARG A 123 -14.01 -26.47 3.51
N GLU A 124 -14.70 -25.72 2.64
CA GLU A 124 -14.12 -25.15 1.43
C GLU A 124 -12.99 -24.15 1.74
N LYS A 125 -13.13 -23.36 2.81
CA LYS A 125 -12.11 -22.39 3.23
C LYS A 125 -10.76 -23.03 3.57
N PHE A 126 -10.78 -24.21 4.15
CA PHE A 126 -9.58 -24.92 4.59
C PHE A 126 -9.24 -26.14 3.71
N LEU A 127 -9.98 -26.34 2.63
CA LEU A 127 -9.81 -27.49 1.75
C LEU A 127 -8.39 -27.55 1.17
N GLY A 128 -7.81 -28.74 1.22
CA GLY A 128 -6.50 -29.05 0.63
C GLY A 128 -5.30 -28.79 1.55
N TRP A 129 -5.51 -28.24 2.74
CA TRP A 129 -4.45 -28.08 3.72
C TRP A 129 -4.85 -28.47 5.16
N LEU A 130 -6.02 -28.10 5.67
CA LEU A 130 -6.50 -28.50 7.00
C LEU A 130 -7.71 -29.43 6.96
N THR A 131 -8.51 -29.35 5.90
CA THR A 131 -9.74 -30.13 5.76
C THR A 131 -9.74 -30.99 4.51
N THR A 132 -10.47 -32.10 4.59
CA THR A 132 -10.80 -32.97 3.47
C THR A 132 -12.31 -32.81 3.14
N PRO A 133 -12.77 -33.27 1.95
CA PRO A 133 -14.18 -33.22 1.60
C PRO A 133 -15.13 -34.00 2.54
N GLU A 134 -14.58 -34.94 3.31
CA GLU A 134 -15.32 -35.84 4.18
C GLU A 134 -15.39 -35.34 5.63
N ASP A 135 -14.57 -34.35 6.00
CA ASP A 135 -14.54 -33.80 7.35
C ASP A 135 -15.88 -33.10 7.69
N PHE A 136 -16.29 -33.21 8.93
CA PHE A 136 -17.51 -32.58 9.47
C PHE A 136 -18.82 -33.02 8.75
N ALA A 137 -18.84 -34.27 8.25
CA ALA A 137 -19.99 -34.78 7.50
C ALA A 137 -21.21 -35.04 8.40
N ASP A 138 -21.01 -35.55 9.61
CA ASP A 138 -22.07 -35.91 10.58
C ASP A 138 -21.85 -35.22 11.91
N GLY A 139 -22.67 -34.22 12.20
CA GLY A 139 -22.95 -33.68 13.55
C GLY A 139 -21.75 -33.50 14.46
N PHE A 140 -20.88 -32.54 14.18
CA PHE A 140 -19.74 -32.24 15.05
C PHE A 140 -20.08 -31.19 16.12
N ASP A 141 -19.40 -31.23 17.27
CA ASP A 141 -19.42 -30.12 18.19
C ASP A 141 -18.47 -29.03 17.73
N ARG A 142 -18.90 -27.76 17.91
CA ARG A 142 -18.18 -26.59 17.44
C ARG A 142 -16.81 -26.42 18.12
N GLU A 143 -16.74 -26.67 19.41
CA GLU A 143 -15.49 -26.52 20.16
C GLU A 143 -14.54 -27.69 19.85
N ASP A 144 -15.05 -28.91 19.66
CA ASP A 144 -14.25 -30.07 19.23
C ASP A 144 -13.65 -29.82 17.83
N ALA A 145 -14.45 -29.31 16.90
CA ALA A 145 -13.96 -28.97 15.55
C ALA A 145 -12.88 -27.88 15.58
N LYS A 146 -13.01 -26.90 16.48
CA LYS A 146 -12.00 -25.87 16.67
C LYS A 146 -10.69 -26.45 17.16
N GLU A 147 -10.72 -27.27 18.21
CA GLU A 147 -9.55 -27.90 18.78
C GLU A 147 -8.87 -28.81 17.77
N GLU A 148 -9.65 -29.62 17.03
CA GLU A 148 -9.12 -30.50 15.99
C GLU A 148 -8.44 -29.73 14.85
N LEU A 149 -9.04 -28.65 14.37
CA LEU A 149 -8.42 -27.82 13.31
C LEU A 149 -7.14 -27.14 13.80
N ILE A 150 -7.11 -26.66 15.04
CA ILE A 150 -5.91 -26.08 15.65
C ILE A 150 -4.80 -27.12 15.75
N GLU A 151 -5.10 -28.31 16.27
CA GLU A 151 -4.12 -29.40 16.40
C GLU A 151 -3.56 -29.81 15.02
N ARG A 152 -4.44 -29.99 14.03
CA ARG A 152 -4.03 -30.30 12.66
C ARG A 152 -3.14 -29.18 12.07
N GLY A 153 -3.49 -27.94 12.34
CA GLY A 153 -2.73 -26.78 11.86
C GLY A 153 -1.34 -26.69 12.46
N HIS A 154 -1.23 -26.89 13.77
CA HIS A 154 0.07 -26.93 14.45
C HIS A 154 0.94 -28.07 13.95
N LYS A 155 0.37 -29.27 13.82
CA LYS A 155 1.07 -30.43 13.27
C LYS A 155 1.57 -30.20 11.85
N LEU A 156 0.72 -29.66 10.98
CA LEU A 156 1.10 -29.34 9.61
C LEU A 156 2.21 -28.29 9.56
N TYR A 157 2.17 -27.31 10.47
CA TYR A 157 3.23 -26.32 10.59
C TYR A 157 4.58 -26.96 10.97
N ASP A 158 4.59 -27.84 11.96
CA ASP A 158 5.79 -28.53 12.41
C ASP A 158 6.36 -29.48 11.31
N GLU A 159 5.50 -30.22 10.63
CA GLU A 159 5.88 -31.04 9.46
C GLU A 159 6.52 -30.18 8.36
N ARG A 160 6.02 -28.98 8.10
CA ARG A 160 6.60 -28.07 7.11
C ARG A 160 7.94 -27.48 7.56
N GLU A 161 8.08 -27.16 8.84
CA GLU A 161 9.35 -26.68 9.40
C GLU A 161 10.44 -27.75 9.23
N GLU A 162 10.12 -29.03 9.52
CA GLU A 162 11.03 -30.16 9.31
C GLU A 162 11.38 -30.37 7.83
N LEU A 163 10.40 -30.28 6.95
CA LEU A 163 10.59 -30.44 5.50
C LEU A 163 11.50 -29.36 4.89
N MET A 164 11.41 -28.13 5.38
CA MET A 164 12.24 -27.00 4.91
C MET A 164 13.68 -27.09 5.43
N GLY A 165 13.90 -27.78 6.54
CA GLY A 165 15.21 -27.99 7.13
C GLY A 165 15.81 -26.72 7.74
N VAL A 166 17.12 -26.74 7.91
CA VAL A 166 17.90 -25.67 8.51
C VAL A 166 18.91 -25.08 7.52
N ASP A 167 19.29 -23.85 7.74
CA ASP A 167 20.34 -23.17 6.98
C ASP A 167 21.75 -23.61 7.41
N GLU A 168 22.78 -23.02 6.80
CA GLU A 168 24.20 -23.29 7.12
C GLU A 168 24.55 -22.98 8.57
N ASN A 169 23.76 -22.17 9.27
CA ASN A 169 23.95 -21.77 10.66
C ASN A 169 23.12 -22.61 11.65
N GLY A 170 22.35 -23.57 11.16
CA GLY A 170 21.49 -24.43 11.97
C GLY A 170 20.15 -23.75 12.36
N VAL A 171 19.79 -22.63 11.72
CA VAL A 171 18.52 -21.92 11.94
C VAL A 171 17.48 -22.46 10.95
N PRO A 172 16.24 -22.79 11.40
CA PRO A 172 15.19 -23.23 10.49
C PRO A 172 14.92 -22.21 9.38
N ILE A 173 14.95 -22.66 8.12
CA ILE A 173 14.67 -21.82 6.94
C ILE A 173 13.28 -21.19 7.05
N MET A 174 12.37 -21.86 7.74
CA MET A 174 11.02 -21.38 8.03
C MET A 174 11.03 -19.99 8.70
N ARG A 175 12.01 -19.69 9.56
CA ARG A 175 12.13 -18.34 10.22
C ARG A 175 12.33 -17.22 9.20
N ALA A 176 13.15 -17.46 8.19
CA ALA A 176 13.37 -16.48 7.12
C ALA A 176 12.11 -16.30 6.26
N LEU A 177 11.41 -17.39 5.97
CA LEU A 177 10.18 -17.37 5.19
C LEU A 177 9.05 -16.63 5.94
N GLU A 178 8.85 -16.92 7.23
CA GLU A 178 7.87 -16.23 8.08
C GLU A 178 8.07 -14.71 8.06
N ARG A 179 9.32 -14.28 8.26
CA ARG A 179 9.68 -12.88 8.24
C ARG A 179 9.37 -12.23 6.90
N MET A 180 9.77 -12.89 5.80
CA MET A 180 9.54 -12.40 4.45
C MET A 180 8.05 -12.27 4.13
N VAL A 181 7.27 -13.31 4.44
CA VAL A 181 5.83 -13.34 4.16
C VAL A 181 5.10 -12.32 5.00
N LEU A 182 5.37 -12.28 6.31
CA LEU A 182 4.70 -11.35 7.22
C LEU A 182 4.97 -9.90 6.85
N LEU A 183 6.24 -9.53 6.57
CA LEU A 183 6.58 -8.17 6.13
C LEU A 183 5.87 -7.82 4.83
N LYS A 184 5.84 -8.74 3.85
CA LYS A 184 5.15 -8.53 2.58
C LYS A 184 3.64 -8.30 2.78
N MET A 185 2.99 -9.08 3.64
CA MET A 185 1.55 -8.93 3.90
C MET A 185 1.27 -7.62 4.64
N VAL A 186 2.06 -7.31 5.67
CA VAL A 186 1.94 -6.03 6.41
C VAL A 186 2.10 -4.85 5.46
N ASP A 187 3.17 -4.82 4.65
CA ASP A 187 3.44 -3.70 3.75
C ASP A 187 2.31 -3.53 2.71
N SER A 188 1.83 -4.62 2.10
CA SER A 188 0.75 -4.57 1.11
C SER A 188 -0.56 -4.07 1.71
N LYS A 189 -1.01 -4.69 2.81
CA LYS A 189 -2.29 -4.34 3.44
C LYS A 189 -2.27 -2.95 4.07
N TRP A 190 -1.12 -2.52 4.59
CA TRP A 190 -0.96 -1.18 5.12
C TRP A 190 -1.07 -0.11 4.03
N MET A 191 -0.50 -0.33 2.84
CA MET A 191 -0.64 0.59 1.72
C MET A 191 -2.09 0.70 1.27
N ASP A 192 -2.78 -0.44 1.11
CA ASP A 192 -4.21 -0.47 0.77
C ASP A 192 -5.05 0.29 1.81
N HIS A 193 -4.76 0.08 3.11
CA HIS A 193 -5.46 0.74 4.20
C HIS A 193 -5.27 2.27 4.22
N ILE A 194 -4.07 2.76 3.89
CA ILE A 194 -3.83 4.21 3.78
C ILE A 194 -4.74 4.81 2.70
N ASP A 195 -4.84 4.15 1.55
CA ASP A 195 -5.68 4.61 0.44
C ASP A 195 -7.17 4.57 0.81
N ASP A 196 -7.62 3.51 1.47
CA ASP A 196 -9.00 3.37 1.96
C ASP A 196 -9.36 4.46 2.99
N MET A 197 -8.45 4.76 3.92
CA MET A 197 -8.63 5.82 4.92
C MET A 197 -8.65 7.21 4.29
N ASP A 198 -7.88 7.45 3.21
CA ASP A 198 -7.95 8.72 2.49
C ASP A 198 -9.28 8.85 1.73
N GLN A 199 -9.79 7.79 1.12
CA GLN A 199 -11.12 7.76 0.50
C GLN A 199 -12.22 8.00 1.54
N LEU A 200 -12.13 7.35 2.71
CA LEU A 200 -13.06 7.59 3.82
C LEU A 200 -13.05 9.06 4.23
N ARG A 201 -11.87 9.68 4.37
CA ARG A 201 -11.72 11.09 4.75
C ARG A 201 -12.38 12.03 3.75
N GLN A 202 -12.29 11.73 2.46
CA GLN A 202 -12.93 12.53 1.41
C GLN A 202 -14.47 12.44 1.48
N GLY A 203 -15.01 11.27 1.81
CA GLY A 203 -16.46 11.03 1.87
C GLY A 203 -17.13 11.39 3.19
N ILE A 204 -16.40 11.37 4.29
CA ILE A 204 -16.97 11.46 5.65
C ILE A 204 -17.67 12.80 5.95
N GLY A 205 -17.26 13.87 5.25
CA GLY A 205 -17.88 15.19 5.40
C GLY A 205 -19.38 15.22 5.10
N LEU A 206 -19.88 14.28 4.29
CA LEU A 206 -21.29 14.15 3.97
C LEU A 206 -22.13 13.71 5.18
N GLN A 207 -21.53 13.03 6.16
CA GLN A 207 -22.20 12.61 7.39
C GLN A 207 -22.68 13.79 8.24
N ALA A 208 -22.08 14.96 8.08
CA ALA A 208 -22.53 16.18 8.75
C ALA A 208 -23.98 16.55 8.41
N TYR A 209 -24.46 16.21 7.20
CA TYR A 209 -25.87 16.41 6.82
C TYR A 209 -26.82 15.53 7.62
N GLY A 210 -26.35 14.36 8.09
CA GLY A 210 -27.07 13.44 8.98
C GLY A 210 -26.95 13.80 10.47
N GLN A 211 -26.46 14.99 10.81
CA GLN A 211 -26.22 15.46 12.20
C GLN A 211 -25.22 14.58 12.98
N ARG A 212 -24.37 13.83 12.29
CA ARG A 212 -23.27 13.05 12.89
C ARG A 212 -21.99 13.86 12.84
N ASP A 213 -21.17 13.76 13.88
CA ASP A 213 -19.83 14.39 13.89
C ASP A 213 -18.90 13.60 12.95
N PRO A 214 -18.43 14.21 11.85
CA PRO A 214 -17.56 13.51 10.88
C PRO A 214 -16.30 12.94 11.51
N LEU A 215 -15.74 13.56 12.54
CA LEU A 215 -14.52 13.07 13.20
C LEU A 215 -14.82 11.81 14.03
N VAL A 216 -15.97 11.76 14.69
CA VAL A 216 -16.38 10.58 15.47
C VAL A 216 -16.63 9.40 14.54
N GLU A 217 -17.37 9.62 13.45
CA GLU A 217 -17.64 8.60 12.44
C GLU A 217 -16.33 8.10 11.79
N TYR A 218 -15.41 9.02 11.46
CA TYR A 218 -14.10 8.66 10.92
C TYR A 218 -13.30 7.76 11.87
N LYS A 219 -13.32 8.06 13.17
CA LYS A 219 -12.66 7.21 14.18
C LYS A 219 -13.29 5.83 14.30
N MET A 220 -14.61 5.75 14.29
CA MET A 220 -15.33 4.48 14.40
C MET A 220 -15.08 3.60 13.17
N VAL A 221 -15.36 4.12 11.99
CA VAL A 221 -15.16 3.37 10.73
C VAL A 221 -13.68 3.03 10.54
N GLY A 222 -12.77 3.97 10.82
CA GLY A 222 -11.33 3.74 10.73
C GLY A 222 -10.81 2.69 11.71
N TYR A 223 -11.42 2.55 12.89
CA TYR A 223 -11.13 1.47 13.82
C TYR A 223 -11.56 0.10 13.26
N ASP A 224 -12.77 0.02 12.72
CA ASP A 224 -13.30 -1.21 12.11
C ASP A 224 -12.46 -1.63 10.89
N MET A 225 -12.11 -0.67 10.03
CA MET A 225 -11.24 -0.92 8.87
C MET A 225 -9.84 -1.40 9.28
N PHE A 226 -9.26 -0.82 10.34
CA PHE A 226 -7.98 -1.26 10.89
C PHE A 226 -8.05 -2.68 11.45
N GLY A 227 -9.13 -3.00 12.17
CA GLY A 227 -9.41 -4.36 12.65
C GLY A 227 -9.49 -5.36 11.49
N ALA A 228 -10.26 -5.05 10.45
CA ALA A 228 -10.38 -5.89 9.26
C ALA A 228 -9.03 -6.08 8.54
N MET A 229 -8.21 -5.02 8.45
CA MET A 229 -6.87 -5.09 7.88
C MET A 229 -5.96 -6.04 8.70
N THR A 230 -5.97 -5.95 10.02
CA THR A 230 -5.13 -6.82 10.87
C THR A 230 -5.54 -8.29 10.77
N SER A 231 -6.84 -8.59 10.75
CA SER A 231 -7.35 -9.94 10.48
C SER A 231 -6.97 -10.44 9.07
N ALA A 232 -7.02 -9.56 8.06
CA ALA A 232 -6.59 -9.92 6.71
C ALA A 232 -5.08 -10.19 6.62
N ILE A 233 -4.24 -9.44 7.34
CA ILE A 233 -2.78 -9.73 7.43
C ILE A 233 -2.56 -11.12 8.01
N ALA A 234 -3.23 -11.46 9.11
CA ALA A 234 -3.11 -12.78 9.74
C ALA A 234 -3.55 -13.90 8.79
N ALA A 235 -4.74 -13.79 8.20
CA ALA A 235 -5.29 -14.79 7.30
C ALA A 235 -4.44 -15.00 6.03
N ASP A 236 -3.97 -13.91 5.40
CA ASP A 236 -3.17 -14.00 4.19
C ASP A 236 -1.74 -14.50 4.48
N THR A 237 -1.16 -14.14 5.64
CA THR A 237 0.13 -14.67 6.11
C THR A 237 0.06 -16.18 6.31
N VAL A 238 -0.93 -16.65 7.07
CA VAL A 238 -1.16 -18.08 7.30
C VAL A 238 -1.36 -18.79 5.97
N ARG A 239 -2.30 -18.33 5.13
CA ARG A 239 -2.56 -18.96 3.83
C ARG A 239 -1.30 -19.04 2.98
N MET A 240 -0.49 -17.98 2.91
CA MET A 240 0.72 -17.99 2.10
C MET A 240 1.76 -18.96 2.66
N LEU A 241 1.99 -18.97 3.97
CA LEU A 241 2.93 -19.88 4.61
C LEU A 241 2.59 -21.35 4.39
N PHE A 242 1.29 -21.69 4.39
CA PHE A 242 0.85 -23.08 4.20
C PHE A 242 0.74 -23.51 2.72
N HIS A 243 0.82 -22.59 1.76
CA HIS A 243 0.75 -22.91 0.33
C HIS A 243 2.09 -22.74 -0.41
N VAL A 244 3.09 -22.07 0.19
CA VAL A 244 4.41 -21.92 -0.43
C VAL A 244 5.06 -23.27 -0.60
N GLN A 245 5.51 -23.59 -1.80
CA GLN A 245 6.34 -24.75 -2.12
C GLN A 245 7.75 -24.27 -2.44
N LEU A 246 8.76 -24.92 -1.83
CA LEU A 246 10.15 -24.67 -2.20
C LEU A 246 10.38 -25.27 -3.58
N GLU A 247 10.65 -24.41 -4.58
CA GLU A 247 11.21 -24.91 -5.83
C GLU A 247 12.62 -25.45 -5.54
N GLN A 248 12.77 -26.75 -5.51
CA GLN A 248 14.09 -27.36 -5.59
C GLN A 248 14.68 -26.93 -6.94
N LYS A 249 15.74 -26.11 -6.93
CA LYS A 249 16.56 -25.91 -8.11
C LYS A 249 17.06 -27.27 -8.54
N VAL A 250 16.38 -27.88 -9.50
CA VAL A 250 16.91 -29.02 -10.22
C VAL A 250 18.13 -28.47 -10.96
N GLU A 251 19.33 -28.66 -10.40
CA GLU A 251 20.56 -28.44 -11.15
C GLU A 251 20.45 -29.33 -12.38
N ARG A 252 20.33 -28.68 -13.53
CA ARG A 252 20.37 -29.40 -14.81
C ARG A 252 21.74 -30.02 -14.90
N GLU A 253 21.85 -31.33 -14.61
CA GLU A 253 23.02 -32.09 -14.99
C GLU A 253 23.26 -31.85 -16.49
N GLN A 254 24.45 -31.40 -16.81
CA GLN A 254 24.86 -31.25 -18.20
C GLN A 254 24.94 -32.66 -18.80
N VAL A 255 23.80 -33.11 -19.39
CA VAL A 255 23.67 -34.43 -20.01
C VAL A 255 24.54 -34.55 -21.27
N ALA A 256 25.07 -33.44 -21.77
CA ALA A 256 25.99 -33.44 -22.91
C ALA A 256 27.23 -32.59 -22.59
N LYS A 257 28.37 -33.23 -22.40
CA LYS A 257 29.67 -32.58 -22.54
C LYS A 257 29.84 -32.30 -24.04
N VAL A 258 29.97 -31.00 -24.37
CA VAL A 258 30.33 -30.59 -25.72
C VAL A 258 31.73 -31.14 -26.00
N THR A 259 31.82 -32.27 -26.68
CA THR A 259 33.06 -32.99 -26.99
C THR A 259 33.81 -32.43 -28.23
N GLY A 260 33.31 -31.39 -28.83
CA GLY A 260 33.98 -30.66 -29.92
C GLY A 260 33.06 -29.68 -30.60
N THR A 261 33.54 -28.52 -30.87
CA THR A 261 32.93 -27.61 -31.85
C THR A 261 33.57 -27.92 -33.22
N ASN A 262 32.78 -28.09 -34.26
CA ASN A 262 33.23 -28.21 -35.66
C ASN A 262 33.89 -26.94 -36.21
N LYS A 263 34.61 -26.22 -35.35
CA LYS A 263 35.50 -25.14 -35.78
C LYS A 263 36.88 -25.64 -35.64
N ASP A 264 37.54 -25.89 -36.79
CA ASP A 264 38.98 -26.02 -36.86
C ASP A 264 39.64 -24.74 -36.29
N ASP A 265 40.26 -24.86 -35.15
CA ASP A 265 40.96 -23.74 -34.45
C ASP A 265 42.29 -23.38 -35.16
N THR A 266 42.57 -23.85 -36.36
CA THR A 266 43.81 -23.60 -37.11
C THR A 266 43.72 -22.54 -38.19
N ALA A 267 42.54 -21.92 -38.39
CA ALA A 267 42.45 -20.78 -39.32
C ALA A 267 42.24 -19.49 -38.49
N ALA A 268 43.30 -18.76 -38.28
CA ALA A 268 43.25 -17.37 -37.83
C ALA A 268 42.43 -16.59 -38.86
N HIS A 269 41.16 -16.32 -38.51
CA HIS A 269 40.32 -15.43 -39.32
C HIS A 269 40.80 -14.00 -39.14
N GLU A 270 41.75 -13.58 -40.00
CA GLU A 270 41.99 -12.14 -40.20
C GLU A 270 40.65 -11.49 -40.66
N PRO A 271 40.30 -10.35 -40.04
CA PRO A 271 39.07 -9.64 -40.42
C PRO A 271 39.22 -9.19 -41.88
N LYS A 272 38.41 -9.74 -42.80
CA LYS A 272 38.37 -9.30 -44.20
C LYS A 272 38.04 -7.82 -44.25
N LYS A 273 39.08 -6.97 -44.50
CA LYS A 273 38.89 -5.55 -44.78
C LYS A 273 38.08 -5.42 -46.07
N ARG A 274 36.95 -4.73 -46.01
CA ARG A 274 36.12 -4.42 -47.18
C ARG A 274 36.96 -3.61 -48.18
N GLN A 275 37.20 -4.11 -49.35
CA GLN A 275 38.04 -3.45 -50.35
C GLN A 275 37.37 -2.28 -51.08
N GLU A 276 36.03 -2.12 -50.93
CA GLU A 276 35.30 -1.01 -51.55
C GLU A 276 35.05 0.10 -50.52
N LYS A 277 35.50 1.32 -50.85
CA LYS A 277 35.19 2.51 -50.07
C LYS A 277 33.68 2.79 -50.11
N LYS A 278 33.04 2.80 -48.96
CA LYS A 278 31.62 3.14 -48.81
C LYS A 278 31.38 4.57 -49.30
N VAL A 279 30.66 4.74 -50.42
CA VAL A 279 30.33 6.08 -50.95
C VAL A 279 29.14 6.62 -50.21
N TYR A 280 29.34 7.70 -49.47
CA TYR A 280 28.27 8.34 -48.69
C TYR A 280 27.46 9.30 -49.57
N PRO A 281 26.14 9.42 -49.38
CA PRO A 281 25.26 10.28 -50.23
C PRO A 281 25.70 11.75 -50.31
N ASN A 282 26.33 12.26 -49.27
CA ASN A 282 26.82 13.65 -49.19
C ASN A 282 28.31 13.79 -49.51
N GLY A 283 29.04 12.70 -49.78
CA GLY A 283 30.43 12.72 -50.16
C GLY A 283 30.65 13.12 -51.65
N PRO A 284 31.88 13.45 -52.05
CA PRO A 284 32.20 13.73 -53.44
C PRO A 284 31.92 12.50 -54.35
N CYS A 285 31.38 12.74 -55.50
CA CYS A 285 31.06 11.66 -56.41
C CYS A 285 32.34 11.04 -57.04
N PRO A 286 32.49 9.70 -57.02
CA PRO A 286 33.68 9.02 -57.56
C PRO A 286 33.86 9.18 -59.08
N CYS A 287 32.87 9.72 -59.79
CA CYS A 287 32.99 10.02 -61.25
C CYS A 287 33.81 11.29 -61.53
N GLY A 288 34.32 12.02 -60.51
CA GLY A 288 35.16 13.21 -60.72
C GLY A 288 34.40 14.50 -61.05
N SER A 289 33.04 14.51 -61.01
CA SER A 289 32.22 15.66 -61.41
C SER A 289 32.18 16.83 -60.40
N GLY A 290 32.87 16.71 -59.23
CA GLY A 290 32.89 17.74 -58.17
C GLY A 290 31.53 17.89 -57.39
N LYS A 291 30.49 17.19 -57.80
CA LYS A 291 29.15 17.21 -57.15
C LYS A 291 29.01 16.13 -56.08
N LYS A 292 28.10 16.33 -55.11
CA LYS A 292 27.78 15.32 -54.10
C LYS A 292 27.17 14.09 -54.77
N TYR A 293 27.49 12.87 -54.32
CA TYR A 293 27.03 11.58 -54.91
C TYR A 293 25.52 11.57 -55.13
N LYS A 294 24.70 12.01 -54.20
CA LYS A 294 23.21 12.06 -54.32
C LYS A 294 22.72 13.01 -55.44
N GLN A 295 23.56 13.93 -55.90
CA GLN A 295 23.22 14.91 -56.96
C GLN A 295 23.84 14.58 -58.28
N CYS A 296 24.59 13.45 -58.37
CA CYS A 296 25.25 12.98 -59.57
C CYS A 296 24.87 11.51 -59.84
N CYS A 297 25.78 10.56 -59.66
CA CYS A 297 25.55 9.13 -59.97
C CYS A 297 24.62 8.42 -58.99
N GLY A 298 24.35 9.01 -57.85
CA GLY A 298 23.36 8.48 -56.87
C GLY A 298 21.95 9.06 -57.03
N ARG A 299 21.65 9.79 -58.11
CA ARG A 299 20.31 10.32 -58.37
C ARG A 299 19.49 9.22 -59.08
N LYS A 300 18.56 8.63 -58.37
CA LYS A 300 17.50 7.78 -58.92
C LYS A 300 16.35 8.63 -59.40
#